data_e0ed2e0a1bdde247831f6f1e4bc2ae00
#
_entry.id   e0ed2e0a1bdde247831f6f1e4bc2ae00
#
_cell.length_a   1.000
_cell.length_b   1.000
_cell.length_c   1.000
_cell.angle_alpha   90.00
_cell.angle_beta   90.00
_cell.angle_gamma   90.00
#
_symmetry.space_group_name_H-M   'P 1'
#
loop_
_entity.id
_entity.type
_entity.pdbx_description
1 polymer ?
#
loop_
_entity_poly.entity_id
_entity_poly.type
_entity_poly.pdbx_seq_one_letter_code
_entity_poly.pdbx_strand_id
1 'polypeptide(L)'
;MKRIAKLIEKLLYQIAKFTIVIIDMKYRKVIDCKTITLREFYVEHHYIIYLSEAKGLVSINDSKIAITSPTILMIPQYSRVWCDLRSESPSQCIEVQILTVSNHTIDSLIAKVPQRAFGANNISYAISDNFEIKDRFKILKEGHDTLSNHTLKTLLVEESLFFIFLTMSYYEMDIVRMFKSDHYQSKREVITRMISQDPTHKWQIEEVASKLFISSSTLRRHLNKEDVSFSQLLLDVRMGIALNMLTFTSYNVSEISHRCGFGSSAYFCDAFKRKYNLTPSKFRQYSRENNGSSLLTLKY
;
A
#
# COMPACT_ATOMS: atom_id res chain seq x y z
N MET A 1 -23.91 -40.70 -12.53
CA MET A 1 -22.59 -40.43 -11.97
C MET A 1 -21.69 -39.62 -12.90
N LYS A 2 -21.41 -39.98 -14.17
CA LYS A 2 -20.52 -39.23 -15.07
C LYS A 2 -20.93 -37.77 -15.38
N ARG A 3 -22.24 -37.44 -15.38
CA ARG A 3 -22.73 -36.06 -15.59
C ARG A 3 -22.48 -35.15 -14.37
N ILE A 4 -22.61 -35.69 -13.15
CA ILE A 4 -22.35 -34.96 -11.89
C ILE A 4 -20.86 -34.71 -11.74
N ALA A 5 -20.01 -35.69 -12.05
CA ALA A 5 -18.56 -35.49 -12.02
C ALA A 5 -18.10 -34.39 -12.99
N LYS A 6 -18.67 -34.35 -14.20
CA LYS A 6 -18.37 -33.31 -15.21
C LYS A 6 -18.89 -31.92 -14.81
N LEU A 7 -19.99 -31.87 -14.05
CA LEU A 7 -20.51 -30.61 -13.49
C LEU A 7 -19.60 -30.10 -12.36
N ILE A 8 -19.15 -31.01 -11.50
CA ILE A 8 -18.22 -30.71 -10.41
C ILE A 8 -16.86 -30.27 -10.97
N GLU A 9 -16.33 -30.94 -11.97
CA GLU A 9 -15.11 -30.51 -12.67
C GLU A 9 -15.25 -29.12 -13.31
N LYS A 10 -16.41 -28.84 -13.92
CA LYS A 10 -16.67 -27.54 -14.53
C LYS A 10 -16.83 -26.44 -13.46
N LEU A 11 -17.44 -26.77 -12.30
CA LEU A 11 -17.53 -25.89 -11.14
C LEU A 11 -16.14 -25.65 -10.53
N LEU A 12 -15.34 -26.70 -10.34
CA LEU A 12 -13.98 -26.61 -9.83
C LEU A 12 -13.08 -25.84 -10.80
N TYR A 13 -13.26 -26.00 -12.13
CA TYR A 13 -12.54 -25.20 -13.13
C TYR A 13 -12.96 -23.73 -13.11
N GLN A 14 -14.24 -23.43 -12.90
CA GLN A 14 -14.71 -22.04 -12.72
C GLN A 14 -14.18 -21.47 -11.40
N ILE A 15 -14.21 -22.23 -10.31
CA ILE A 15 -13.63 -21.86 -9.02
C ILE A 15 -12.12 -21.66 -9.14
N ALA A 16 -11.40 -22.56 -9.86
CA ALA A 16 -9.96 -22.41 -10.12
C ALA A 16 -9.65 -21.17 -10.97
N LYS A 17 -10.51 -20.84 -11.94
CA LYS A 17 -10.39 -19.61 -12.75
C LYS A 17 -10.64 -18.34 -11.93
N PHE A 18 -11.55 -18.41 -10.94
CA PHE A 18 -11.70 -17.39 -9.90
C PHE A 18 -10.46 -17.33 -8.99
N THR A 19 -9.89 -18.48 -8.62
CA THR A 19 -8.72 -18.58 -7.74
C THR A 19 -7.45 -18.01 -8.38
N ILE A 20 -7.30 -18.05 -9.72
CA ILE A 20 -6.14 -17.46 -10.42
C ILE A 20 -6.16 -15.93 -10.38
N VAL A 21 -7.34 -15.30 -10.22
CA VAL A 21 -7.48 -13.85 -10.07
C VAL A 21 -7.10 -13.37 -8.66
N ILE A 22 -7.04 -14.27 -7.68
CA ILE A 22 -6.91 -14.00 -6.25
C ILE A 22 -5.44 -13.87 -5.78
N ILE A 23 -4.45 -14.12 -6.65
CA ILE A 23 -3.01 -14.14 -6.28
C ILE A 23 -2.48 -12.74 -5.88
N ASP A 24 -3.24 -11.67 -6.12
CA ASP A 24 -2.80 -10.30 -5.94
C ASP A 24 -3.22 -9.60 -4.63
N MET A 25 -3.89 -10.31 -3.73
CA MET A 25 -4.26 -9.77 -2.42
C MET A 25 -3.37 -10.36 -1.32
N LYS A 26 -2.76 -9.49 -0.52
CA LYS A 26 -1.92 -9.91 0.61
C LYS A 26 -2.41 -9.25 1.89
N TYR A 27 -2.71 -10.07 2.87
CA TYR A 27 -2.92 -9.62 4.24
C TYR A 27 -1.64 -9.77 5.05
N ARG A 28 -1.33 -8.77 5.83
CA ARG A 28 -0.25 -8.82 6.81
C ARG A 28 -0.59 -8.07 8.07
N LYS A 29 -0.31 -8.70 9.20
CA LYS A 29 -0.27 -8.06 10.50
C LYS A 29 1.17 -7.62 10.78
N VAL A 30 1.37 -6.33 11.01
CA VAL A 30 2.62 -5.77 11.52
C VAL A 30 2.38 -5.40 12.97
N ILE A 31 3.23 -5.85 13.88
CA ILE A 31 3.00 -5.68 15.30
C ILE A 31 4.23 -5.13 15.99
N ASP A 32 3.92 -4.42 17.08
CA ASP A 32 4.78 -4.13 18.21
C ASP A 32 5.89 -3.12 17.99
N CYS A 33 5.51 -1.92 17.53
CA CYS A 33 6.39 -0.78 17.67
C CYS A 33 5.69 0.34 18.44
N LYS A 34 6.45 1.05 19.27
CA LYS A 34 5.94 2.21 20.01
C LYS A 34 5.88 3.46 19.14
N THR A 35 6.65 3.48 18.07
CA THR A 35 6.70 4.61 17.13
C THR A 35 6.92 4.09 15.70
N ILE A 36 6.22 4.69 14.74
CA ILE A 36 6.42 4.47 13.30
C ILE A 36 6.64 5.83 12.66
N THR A 37 7.87 6.12 12.25
CA THR A 37 8.18 7.34 11.52
C THR A 37 8.78 6.96 10.18
N LEU A 38 8.04 7.21 9.11
CA LEU A 38 8.49 6.97 7.73
C LEU A 38 8.55 8.30 6.99
N ARG A 39 9.73 8.62 6.45
CA ARG A 39 9.88 9.73 5.51
C ARG A 39 9.14 9.42 4.23
N GLU A 40 8.88 10.44 3.47
CA GLU A 40 8.16 10.38 2.20
C GLU A 40 8.64 9.24 1.29
N PHE A 41 7.69 8.44 0.83
CA PHE A 41 7.87 7.36 -0.13
C PHE A 41 6.61 7.21 -0.99
N TYR A 42 6.74 6.47 -2.09
CA TYR A 42 5.60 6.18 -2.98
C TYR A 42 5.16 4.74 -2.82
N VAL A 43 3.86 4.52 -2.79
CA VAL A 43 3.28 3.18 -2.69
C VAL A 43 3.08 2.56 -4.08
N GLU A 44 3.38 1.26 -4.20
CA GLU A 44 3.30 0.51 -5.47
C GLU A 44 1.91 -0.10 -5.71
N HIS A 45 1.17 -0.34 -4.65
CA HIS A 45 -0.15 -0.97 -4.67
C HIS A 45 -1.19 -0.11 -3.98
N HIS A 46 -2.47 -0.45 -4.14
CA HIS A 46 -3.48 0.08 -3.23
C HIS A 46 -3.35 -0.61 -1.87
N TYR A 47 -3.44 0.18 -0.80
CA TYR A 47 -3.42 -0.34 0.57
C TYR A 47 -4.68 0.08 1.32
N ILE A 48 -5.20 -0.86 2.11
CA ILE A 48 -6.18 -0.60 3.15
C ILE A 48 -5.49 -0.98 4.45
N ILE A 49 -5.27 0.00 5.32
CA ILE A 49 -4.48 -0.16 6.54
C ILE A 49 -5.37 0.12 7.75
N TYR A 50 -5.48 -0.85 8.63
CA TYR A 50 -6.07 -0.66 9.94
C TYR A 50 -4.99 -0.35 10.97
N LEU A 51 -5.19 0.73 11.72
CA LEU A 51 -4.32 1.18 12.80
C LEU A 51 -5.10 1.13 14.10
N SER A 52 -4.57 0.46 15.12
CA SER A 52 -5.03 0.56 16.49
C SER A 52 -3.91 0.93 17.44
N GLU A 53 -4.26 1.53 18.58
CA GLU A 53 -3.33 2.00 19.60
C GLU A 53 -2.31 3.03 19.06
N ALA A 54 -2.71 3.82 18.06
CA ALA A 54 -1.86 4.77 17.37
C ALA A 54 -2.42 6.19 17.41
N LYS A 55 -1.54 7.17 17.65
CA LYS A 55 -1.82 8.60 17.47
C LYS A 55 -0.68 9.28 16.73
N GLY A 56 -0.99 10.34 16.02
CA GLY A 56 0.00 11.11 15.26
C GLY A 56 -0.53 11.65 13.96
N LEU A 57 0.33 11.70 12.95
CA LEU A 57 0.01 12.25 11.64
C LEU A 57 0.39 11.28 10.53
N VAL A 58 -0.48 11.17 9.53
CA VAL A 58 -0.19 10.54 8.25
C VAL A 58 -0.49 11.55 7.15
N SER A 59 0.36 11.62 6.14
CA SER A 59 0.05 12.38 4.93
C SER A 59 -0.08 11.41 3.76
N ILE A 60 -1.16 11.56 3.00
CA ILE A 60 -1.40 10.85 1.76
C ILE A 60 -1.57 11.92 0.69
N ASN A 61 -0.64 11.94 -0.26
CA ASN A 61 -0.45 13.03 -1.22
C ASN A 61 -0.26 14.35 -0.45
N ASP A 62 -1.15 15.32 -0.57
CA ASP A 62 -1.06 16.58 0.15
C ASP A 62 -2.04 16.66 1.35
N SER A 63 -2.82 15.59 1.55
CA SER A 63 -3.79 15.52 2.64
C SER A 63 -3.14 15.05 3.93
N LYS A 64 -3.09 15.92 4.94
CA LYS A 64 -2.63 15.60 6.30
C LYS A 64 -3.78 15.09 7.14
N ILE A 65 -3.62 13.92 7.72
CA ILE A 65 -4.64 13.20 8.47
C ILE A 65 -4.14 13.02 9.91
N ALA A 66 -4.87 13.57 10.85
CA ALA A 66 -4.64 13.27 12.27
C ALA A 66 -5.18 11.86 12.56
N ILE A 67 -4.35 11.02 13.14
CA ILE A 67 -4.72 9.66 13.54
C ILE A 67 -5.18 9.66 14.97
N THR A 68 -6.40 9.17 15.16
CA THR A 68 -7.02 8.84 16.45
C THR A 68 -7.47 7.40 16.35
N SER A 69 -6.97 6.56 17.20
CA SER A 69 -7.22 5.11 17.14
C SER A 69 -8.66 4.72 17.53
N PRO A 70 -9.27 3.74 16.91
CA PRO A 70 -8.84 3.02 15.72
C PRO A 70 -9.10 3.82 14.43
N THR A 71 -8.21 3.71 13.44
CA THR A 71 -8.36 4.39 12.15
C THR A 71 -8.06 3.42 11.01
N ILE A 72 -8.83 3.51 9.94
CA ILE A 72 -8.60 2.81 8.68
C ILE A 72 -8.16 3.83 7.66
N LEU A 73 -7.00 3.56 7.05
CA LEU A 73 -6.45 4.37 5.97
C LEU A 73 -6.63 3.66 4.63
N MET A 74 -7.03 4.40 3.63
CA MET A 74 -7.10 3.95 2.25
C MET A 74 -6.06 4.71 1.44
N ILE A 75 -5.09 4.00 0.92
CA ILE A 75 -3.97 4.58 0.22
C ILE A 75 -4.00 4.09 -1.23
N PRO A 76 -4.39 4.94 -2.17
CA PRO A 76 -4.36 4.59 -3.60
C PRO A 76 -2.95 4.29 -4.09
N GLN A 77 -2.85 3.45 -5.12
CA GLN A 77 -1.59 3.16 -5.80
C GLN A 77 -0.92 4.46 -6.29
N TYR A 78 0.39 4.50 -6.24
CA TYR A 78 1.25 5.64 -6.61
C TYR A 78 1.11 6.87 -5.71
N SER A 79 0.33 6.80 -4.63
CA SER A 79 0.26 7.86 -3.64
C SER A 79 1.61 8.07 -2.94
N ARG A 80 1.89 9.33 -2.66
CA ARG A 80 3.00 9.77 -1.82
C ARG A 80 2.55 9.72 -0.36
N VAL A 81 3.32 9.04 0.47
CA VAL A 81 2.97 8.80 1.88
C VAL A 81 4.14 9.18 2.78
N TRP A 82 3.85 9.80 3.89
CA TRP A 82 4.72 9.87 5.04
C TRP A 82 3.91 9.70 6.33
N CYS A 83 4.52 9.25 7.41
CA CYS A 83 3.84 9.14 8.70
C CYS A 83 4.79 9.38 9.87
N ASP A 84 4.22 9.93 10.93
CA ASP A 84 4.81 10.02 12.25
C ASP A 84 3.75 9.61 13.29
N LEU A 85 3.87 8.37 13.74
CA LEU A 85 2.92 7.72 14.61
C LEU A 85 3.62 7.27 15.89
N ARG A 86 2.92 7.37 17.01
CA ARG A 86 3.33 6.86 18.32
C ARG A 86 2.19 6.11 18.97
N SER A 87 2.52 5.20 19.85
CA SER A 87 1.52 4.50 20.66
C SER A 87 0.73 5.49 21.52
N GLU A 88 -0.55 5.23 21.72
CA GLU A 88 -1.41 6.03 22.61
C GLU A 88 -0.99 5.92 24.06
N SER A 89 -0.54 4.74 24.47
CA SER A 89 -0.10 4.43 25.82
C SER A 89 1.34 3.88 25.85
N PRO A 90 2.15 4.24 26.86
CA PRO A 90 3.50 3.66 27.02
C PRO A 90 3.52 2.15 27.19
N SER A 91 2.43 1.54 27.70
CA SER A 91 2.29 0.11 27.92
C SER A 91 1.85 -0.67 26.68
N GLN A 92 1.32 0.02 25.67
CA GLN A 92 0.78 -0.59 24.45
C GLN A 92 1.72 -0.35 23.27
N CYS A 93 1.57 -1.15 22.24
CA CYS A 93 2.23 -1.01 20.96
C CYS A 93 1.21 -0.72 19.85
N ILE A 94 1.65 -0.01 18.83
CA ILE A 94 0.83 0.23 17.64
C ILE A 94 0.58 -1.11 16.96
N GLU A 95 -0.67 -1.45 16.71
CA GLU A 95 -1.03 -2.58 15.84
C GLU A 95 -1.37 -2.07 14.45
N VAL A 96 -0.73 -2.64 13.44
CA VAL A 96 -0.95 -2.33 12.02
C VAL A 96 -1.37 -3.59 11.29
N GLN A 97 -2.51 -3.56 10.63
CA GLN A 97 -2.92 -4.61 9.69
C GLN A 97 -2.99 -4.03 8.30
N ILE A 98 -2.38 -4.69 7.32
CA ILE A 98 -2.23 -4.18 5.96
C ILE A 98 -2.88 -5.15 4.98
N LEU A 99 -3.81 -4.65 4.19
CA LEU A 99 -4.35 -5.32 3.01
C LEU A 99 -3.77 -4.64 1.77
N THR A 100 -3.12 -5.43 0.92
CA THR A 100 -2.67 -5.00 -0.41
C THR A 100 -3.69 -5.45 -1.44
N VAL A 101 -4.12 -4.54 -2.31
CA VAL A 101 -5.19 -4.79 -3.28
C VAL A 101 -4.72 -4.41 -4.68
N SER A 102 -4.98 -5.28 -5.67
CA SER A 102 -4.65 -5.00 -7.07
C SER A 102 -5.70 -4.10 -7.74
N ASN A 103 -5.31 -3.45 -8.85
CA ASN A 103 -6.25 -2.68 -9.67
C ASN A 103 -7.43 -3.53 -10.12
N HIS A 104 -7.18 -4.77 -10.56
CA HIS A 104 -8.24 -5.69 -11.01
C HIS A 104 -9.25 -5.98 -9.90
N THR A 105 -8.76 -6.18 -8.67
CA THR A 105 -9.63 -6.41 -7.51
C THR A 105 -10.44 -5.16 -7.17
N ILE A 106 -9.81 -3.99 -7.19
CA ILE A 106 -10.50 -2.69 -7.02
C ILE A 106 -11.61 -2.54 -8.06
N ASP A 107 -11.32 -2.80 -9.33
CA ASP A 107 -12.30 -2.72 -10.42
C ASP A 107 -13.48 -3.66 -10.21
N SER A 108 -13.20 -4.90 -9.84
CA SER A 108 -14.22 -5.90 -9.53
C SER A 108 -15.08 -5.51 -8.33
N LEU A 109 -14.49 -4.96 -7.27
CA LEU A 109 -15.21 -4.52 -6.08
C LEU A 109 -16.07 -3.30 -6.36
N ILE A 110 -15.55 -2.30 -7.06
CA ILE A 110 -16.31 -1.11 -7.46
C ILE A 110 -17.52 -1.48 -8.32
N ALA A 111 -17.37 -2.44 -9.24
CA ALA A 111 -18.46 -2.90 -10.09
C ALA A 111 -19.59 -3.60 -9.32
N LYS A 112 -19.29 -4.21 -8.17
CA LYS A 112 -20.25 -4.95 -7.33
C LYS A 112 -20.94 -4.07 -6.28
N VAL A 113 -20.34 -2.94 -5.93
CA VAL A 113 -20.84 -2.05 -4.87
C VAL A 113 -21.75 -0.97 -5.48
N PRO A 114 -22.91 -0.67 -4.88
CA PRO A 114 -23.79 0.39 -5.36
C PRO A 114 -23.06 1.73 -5.42
N GLN A 115 -23.05 2.34 -6.60
CA GLN A 115 -22.49 3.67 -6.80
C GLN A 115 -23.59 4.71 -6.59
N ARG A 116 -23.39 5.62 -5.64
CA ARG A 116 -24.25 6.80 -5.49
C ARG A 116 -23.55 7.99 -6.14
N ALA A 117 -24.33 8.90 -6.74
CA ALA A 117 -23.80 10.15 -7.26
C ALA A 117 -23.42 11.05 -6.07
N PHE A 118 -22.14 11.25 -5.86
CA PHE A 118 -21.63 12.08 -4.76
C PHE A 118 -21.36 13.50 -5.25
N GLY A 119 -21.90 14.46 -4.54
CA GLY A 119 -21.63 15.89 -4.73
C GLY A 119 -20.46 16.42 -3.90
N ALA A 120 -19.71 15.56 -3.21
CA ALA A 120 -18.68 16.00 -2.28
C ALA A 120 -17.35 16.31 -2.96
N ASN A 121 -16.78 17.49 -2.65
CA ASN A 121 -15.51 17.95 -3.19
C ASN A 121 -14.28 17.34 -2.48
N ASN A 122 -14.44 16.59 -1.38
CA ASN A 122 -13.32 16.11 -0.58
C ASN A 122 -13.24 14.59 -0.60
N ILE A 123 -12.07 14.07 -1.00
CA ILE A 123 -11.71 12.66 -0.84
C ILE A 123 -11.21 12.48 0.59
N SER A 124 -11.86 11.60 1.36
CA SER A 124 -11.38 11.20 2.68
C SER A 124 -10.58 9.91 2.57
N TYR A 125 -9.30 9.97 2.89
CA TYR A 125 -8.40 8.79 2.92
C TYR A 125 -8.46 8.02 4.25
N ALA A 126 -9.28 8.46 5.21
CA ALA A 126 -9.36 7.84 6.51
C ALA A 126 -10.80 7.71 7.00
N ILE A 127 -11.06 6.61 7.70
CA ILE A 127 -12.29 6.35 8.45
C ILE A 127 -11.88 6.09 9.89
N SER A 128 -12.39 6.90 10.81
CA SER A 128 -12.21 6.71 12.25
C SER A 128 -13.51 6.22 12.89
N ASP A 129 -13.40 5.47 13.98
CA ASP A 129 -14.50 5.03 14.82
C ASP A 129 -15.62 4.23 14.12
N ASN A 130 -15.31 3.52 13.04
CA ASN A 130 -16.27 2.63 12.39
C ASN A 130 -16.15 1.21 12.97
N PHE A 131 -17.10 0.84 13.83
CA PHE A 131 -17.13 -0.47 14.50
C PHE A 131 -17.28 -1.63 13.52
N GLU A 132 -18.06 -1.50 12.46
CA GLU A 132 -18.31 -2.57 11.50
C GLU A 132 -17.04 -2.98 10.75
N ILE A 133 -16.25 -1.99 10.33
CA ILE A 133 -14.97 -2.25 9.67
C ILE A 133 -13.93 -2.75 10.67
N LYS A 134 -13.92 -2.23 11.90
CA LYS A 134 -13.05 -2.71 12.98
C LYS A 134 -13.25 -4.21 13.23
N ASP A 135 -14.49 -4.65 13.39
CA ASP A 135 -14.81 -6.05 13.61
C ASP A 135 -14.37 -6.93 12.43
N ARG A 136 -14.44 -6.40 11.20
CA ARG A 136 -13.95 -7.11 10.03
C ARG A 136 -12.44 -7.33 10.07
N PHE A 137 -11.66 -6.36 10.52
CA PHE A 137 -10.22 -6.53 10.70
C PHE A 137 -9.87 -7.49 11.84
N LYS A 138 -10.69 -7.56 12.90
CA LYS A 138 -10.56 -8.57 13.96
C LYS A 138 -10.77 -9.98 13.39
N ILE A 139 -11.83 -10.19 12.60
CA ILE A 139 -12.10 -11.47 11.93
C ILE A 139 -10.96 -11.85 10.97
N LEU A 140 -10.43 -10.90 10.21
CA LEU A 140 -9.28 -11.13 9.32
C LEU A 140 -8.05 -11.63 10.09
N LYS A 141 -7.74 -11.00 11.22
CA LYS A 141 -6.61 -11.38 12.08
C LYS A 141 -6.79 -12.80 12.62
N GLU A 142 -7.93 -13.07 13.26
CA GLU A 142 -8.22 -14.38 13.86
C GLU A 142 -8.23 -15.48 12.80
N GLY A 143 -8.90 -15.25 11.66
CA GLY A 143 -8.96 -16.22 10.57
C GLY A 143 -7.60 -16.45 9.90
N HIS A 144 -6.78 -15.40 9.71
CA HIS A 144 -5.43 -15.55 9.17
C HIS A 144 -4.54 -16.41 10.08
N ASP A 145 -4.68 -16.26 11.40
CA ASP A 145 -3.87 -16.98 12.39
C ASP A 145 -4.34 -18.42 12.60
N THR A 146 -5.65 -18.68 12.49
CA THR A 146 -6.24 -20.00 12.78
C THR A 146 -6.44 -20.90 11.56
N LEU A 147 -6.74 -20.32 10.39
CA LEU A 147 -6.95 -21.10 9.17
C LEU A 147 -5.61 -21.62 8.63
N SER A 148 -5.50 -22.91 8.36
CA SER A 148 -4.35 -23.51 7.67
C SER A 148 -4.51 -23.54 6.15
N ASN A 149 -5.75 -23.59 5.66
CA ASN A 149 -6.06 -23.67 4.22
C ASN A 149 -5.90 -22.32 3.54
N HIS A 150 -5.02 -22.26 2.54
CA HIS A 150 -4.74 -21.03 1.77
C HIS A 150 -5.98 -20.48 1.04
N THR A 151 -6.80 -21.35 0.46
CA THR A 151 -8.02 -20.94 -0.26
C THR A 151 -9.02 -20.27 0.68
N LEU A 152 -9.21 -20.83 1.88
CA LEU A 152 -10.09 -20.24 2.88
C LEU A 152 -9.57 -18.88 3.39
N LYS A 153 -8.25 -18.75 3.58
CA LYS A 153 -7.65 -17.44 3.91
C LYS A 153 -7.93 -16.40 2.82
N THR A 154 -7.79 -16.79 1.57
CA THR A 154 -8.02 -15.89 0.44
C THR A 154 -9.47 -15.47 0.34
N LEU A 155 -10.42 -16.40 0.48
CA LEU A 155 -11.84 -16.10 0.51
C LEU A 155 -12.21 -15.17 1.66
N LEU A 156 -11.63 -15.37 2.85
CA LEU A 156 -11.83 -14.49 3.99
C LEU A 156 -11.39 -13.05 3.71
N VAL A 157 -10.24 -12.87 3.04
CA VAL A 157 -9.75 -11.55 2.65
C VAL A 157 -10.69 -10.91 1.61
N GLU A 158 -11.11 -11.67 0.60
CA GLU A 158 -12.02 -11.19 -0.45
C GLU A 158 -13.36 -10.73 0.11
N GLU A 159 -14.00 -11.54 0.93
CA GLU A 159 -15.27 -11.21 1.60
C GLU A 159 -15.12 -9.99 2.52
N SER A 160 -14.00 -9.90 3.23
CA SER A 160 -13.74 -8.77 4.10
C SER A 160 -13.53 -7.47 3.32
N LEU A 161 -12.83 -7.52 2.19
CA LEU A 161 -12.67 -6.37 1.30
C LEU A 161 -14.00 -5.93 0.70
N PHE A 162 -14.82 -6.88 0.25
CA PHE A 162 -16.14 -6.56 -0.27
C PHE A 162 -17.00 -5.86 0.78
N PHE A 163 -17.00 -6.36 2.01
CA PHE A 163 -17.71 -5.73 3.13
C PHE A 163 -17.20 -4.33 3.43
N ILE A 164 -15.87 -4.12 3.44
CA ILE A 164 -15.26 -2.79 3.66
C ILE A 164 -15.72 -1.82 2.57
N PHE A 165 -15.68 -2.21 1.30
CA PHE A 165 -16.13 -1.36 0.18
C PHE A 165 -17.63 -1.07 0.22
N LEU A 166 -18.45 -2.06 0.60
CA LEU A 166 -19.89 -1.87 0.78
C LEU A 166 -20.17 -0.86 1.90
N THR A 167 -19.47 -0.98 3.02
CA THR A 167 -19.58 -0.05 4.15
C THR A 167 -19.14 1.36 3.74
N MET A 168 -18.03 1.51 3.02
CA MET A 168 -17.58 2.79 2.47
C MET A 168 -18.66 3.42 1.58
N SER A 169 -19.27 2.64 0.69
CA SER A 169 -20.36 3.12 -0.18
C SER A 169 -21.58 3.54 0.63
N TYR A 170 -21.92 2.80 1.70
CA TYR A 170 -23.02 3.14 2.60
C TYR A 170 -22.80 4.48 3.31
N TYR A 171 -21.57 4.75 3.74
CA TYR A 171 -21.17 6.03 4.34
C TYR A 171 -20.83 7.13 3.31
N GLU A 172 -21.31 6.97 2.08
CA GLU A 172 -21.21 7.96 1.01
C GLU A 172 -19.78 8.39 0.65
N MET A 173 -18.82 7.46 0.79
CA MET A 173 -17.45 7.71 0.34
C MET A 173 -17.34 7.49 -1.16
N ASP A 174 -16.70 8.45 -1.84
CA ASP A 174 -16.45 8.34 -3.29
C ASP A 174 -15.27 7.41 -3.58
N ILE A 175 -15.56 6.10 -3.56
CA ILE A 175 -14.59 5.03 -3.78
C ILE A 175 -13.99 5.12 -5.20
N VAL A 176 -14.83 5.45 -6.18
CA VAL A 176 -14.40 5.56 -7.59
C VAL A 176 -13.35 6.67 -7.71
N ARG A 177 -13.65 7.84 -7.20
CA ARG A 177 -12.74 8.98 -7.25
C ARG A 177 -11.48 8.72 -6.43
N MET A 178 -11.59 7.99 -5.33
CA MET A 178 -10.45 7.66 -4.47
C MET A 178 -9.46 6.72 -5.16
N PHE A 179 -9.94 5.64 -5.80
CA PHE A 179 -9.09 4.59 -6.34
C PHE A 179 -8.90 4.64 -7.87
N LYS A 180 -9.76 5.36 -8.59
CA LYS A 180 -9.75 5.44 -10.06
C LYS A 180 -9.65 6.86 -10.60
N SER A 181 -9.25 7.84 -9.77
CA SER A 181 -9.20 9.22 -10.27
C SER A 181 -8.17 9.35 -11.39
N ASP A 182 -8.63 9.23 -12.63
CA ASP A 182 -7.90 9.66 -13.84
C ASP A 182 -7.91 11.20 -13.99
N HIS A 183 -8.60 11.90 -13.09
CA HIS A 183 -8.76 13.33 -13.15
C HIS A 183 -7.52 14.03 -12.59
N TYR A 184 -6.76 14.65 -13.48
CA TYR A 184 -5.59 15.48 -13.21
C TYR A 184 -4.47 14.71 -12.46
N GLN A 185 -3.99 13.63 -13.05
CA GLN A 185 -2.72 13.07 -12.59
C GLN A 185 -1.65 14.16 -12.72
N SER A 186 -1.07 14.56 -11.60
CA SER A 186 0.07 15.46 -11.65
C SER A 186 1.17 14.79 -12.50
N LYS A 187 2.05 15.58 -13.12
CA LYS A 187 3.16 15.00 -13.89
C LYS A 187 4.01 14.08 -13.02
N ARG A 188 4.10 14.39 -11.74
CA ARG A 188 4.74 13.57 -10.71
C ARG A 188 4.11 12.18 -10.58
N GLU A 189 2.77 12.09 -10.53
CA GLU A 189 2.06 10.78 -10.46
C GLU A 189 2.27 9.95 -11.72
N VAL A 190 2.21 10.59 -12.90
CA VAL A 190 2.48 9.89 -14.16
C VAL A 190 3.91 9.34 -14.18
N ILE A 191 4.90 10.13 -13.76
CA ILE A 191 6.30 9.70 -13.68
C ILE A 191 6.46 8.58 -12.65
N THR A 192 5.83 8.71 -11.48
CA THR A 192 5.84 7.67 -10.43
C THR A 192 5.33 6.34 -10.98
N ARG A 193 4.21 6.36 -11.72
CA ARG A 193 3.67 5.18 -12.39
C ARG A 193 4.65 4.58 -13.40
N MET A 194 5.26 5.42 -14.26
CA MET A 194 6.24 4.95 -15.25
C MET A 194 7.43 4.25 -14.58
N ILE A 195 7.98 4.86 -13.54
CA ILE A 195 9.11 4.29 -12.78
C ILE A 195 8.70 3.00 -12.09
N SER A 196 7.50 2.95 -11.49
CA SER A 196 7.01 1.77 -10.76
C SER A 196 6.74 0.58 -11.68
N GLN A 197 6.35 0.82 -12.94
CA GLN A 197 6.14 -0.24 -13.94
C GLN A 197 7.45 -0.89 -14.39
N ASP A 198 8.55 -0.15 -14.45
CA ASP A 198 9.89 -0.68 -14.73
C ASP A 198 10.94 0.04 -13.84
N PRO A 199 11.09 -0.37 -12.58
CA PRO A 199 12.02 0.26 -11.66
C PRO A 199 13.48 -0.01 -12.01
N THR A 200 13.76 -1.07 -12.82
CA THR A 200 15.12 -1.45 -13.22
C THR A 200 15.65 -0.60 -14.36
N HIS A 201 14.76 0.00 -15.14
CA HIS A 201 15.14 0.84 -16.25
C HIS A 201 16.00 2.05 -15.81
N LYS A 202 16.98 2.42 -16.62
CA LYS A 202 17.86 3.58 -16.36
C LYS A 202 17.15 4.88 -16.79
N TRP A 203 16.08 5.21 -16.09
CA TRP A 203 15.28 6.39 -16.37
C TRP A 203 16.11 7.67 -16.42
N GLN A 204 15.99 8.41 -17.51
CA GLN A 204 16.56 9.75 -17.68
C GLN A 204 15.45 10.77 -17.89
N ILE A 205 15.67 11.98 -17.44
CA ILE A 205 14.66 13.04 -17.50
C ILE A 205 14.29 13.38 -18.94
N GLU A 206 15.23 13.25 -19.87
CA GLU A 206 15.06 13.49 -21.30
C GLU A 206 14.08 12.49 -21.92
N GLU A 207 14.20 11.22 -21.57
CA GLU A 207 13.31 10.15 -22.01
C GLU A 207 11.90 10.36 -21.45
N VAL A 208 11.79 10.65 -20.16
CA VAL A 208 10.50 10.88 -19.50
C VAL A 208 9.81 12.11 -20.09
N ALA A 209 10.54 13.20 -20.32
CA ALA A 209 10.03 14.42 -20.95
C ALA A 209 9.51 14.13 -22.36
N SER A 210 10.25 13.35 -23.16
CA SER A 210 9.82 12.90 -24.50
C SER A 210 8.51 12.11 -24.44
N LYS A 211 8.38 11.16 -23.51
CA LYS A 211 7.14 10.37 -23.30
C LYS A 211 5.94 11.24 -22.88
N LEU A 212 6.20 12.39 -22.25
CA LEU A 212 5.19 13.36 -21.83
C LEU A 212 4.95 14.47 -22.87
N PHE A 213 5.60 14.40 -24.04
CA PHE A 213 5.53 15.37 -25.11
C PHE A 213 5.89 16.80 -24.67
N ILE A 214 6.89 16.93 -23.78
CA ILE A 214 7.42 18.22 -23.31
C ILE A 214 8.94 18.22 -23.34
N SER A 215 9.55 19.41 -23.21
CA SER A 215 11.01 19.51 -23.07
C SER A 215 11.46 19.11 -21.66
N SER A 216 12.70 18.63 -21.52
CA SER A 216 13.30 18.30 -20.21
C SER A 216 13.40 19.54 -19.30
N SER A 217 13.60 20.72 -19.85
CA SER A 217 13.58 21.98 -19.09
C SER A 217 12.18 22.30 -18.53
N THR A 218 11.14 22.07 -19.33
CA THR A 218 9.74 22.19 -18.88
C THR A 218 9.44 21.20 -17.78
N LEU A 219 9.87 19.94 -17.93
CA LEU A 219 9.67 18.92 -16.91
C LEU A 219 10.38 19.27 -15.60
N ARG A 220 11.64 19.73 -15.65
CA ARG A 220 12.38 20.20 -14.48
C ARG A 220 11.65 21.34 -13.76
N ARG A 221 11.12 22.31 -14.52
CA ARG A 221 10.36 23.42 -13.94
C ARG A 221 9.07 22.94 -13.25
N HIS A 222 8.38 21.93 -13.81
CA HIS A 222 7.20 21.36 -13.18
C HIS A 222 7.54 20.64 -11.86
N LEU A 223 8.59 19.80 -11.86
CA LEU A 223 9.02 19.10 -10.65
C LEU A 223 9.54 20.06 -9.58
N ASN A 224 10.28 21.10 -9.97
CA ASN A 224 10.76 22.12 -9.03
C ASN A 224 9.62 22.93 -8.38
N LYS A 225 8.48 23.12 -9.06
CA LYS A 225 7.28 23.73 -8.45
C LYS A 225 6.64 22.86 -7.38
N GLU A 226 6.94 21.57 -7.40
CA GLU A 226 6.51 20.58 -6.40
C GLU A 226 7.66 20.22 -5.44
N ASP A 227 8.69 21.09 -5.36
CA ASP A 227 9.87 20.94 -4.49
C ASP A 227 10.60 19.59 -4.60
N VAL A 228 10.59 18.96 -5.79
CA VAL A 228 11.27 17.70 -6.03
C VAL A 228 12.12 17.72 -7.29
N SER A 229 13.33 17.16 -7.24
CA SER A 229 14.12 16.88 -8.45
C SER A 229 13.74 15.52 -9.03
N PHE A 230 14.00 15.32 -10.35
CA PHE A 230 13.78 14.03 -10.99
C PHE A 230 14.57 12.89 -10.33
N SER A 231 15.83 13.14 -9.96
CA SER A 231 16.67 12.14 -9.29
C SER A 231 16.15 11.78 -7.90
N GLN A 232 15.61 12.77 -7.17
CA GLN A 232 15.00 12.52 -5.88
C GLN A 232 13.70 11.72 -6.04
N LEU A 233 12.84 12.08 -6.99
CA LEU A 233 11.62 11.35 -7.30
C LEU A 233 11.91 9.89 -7.68
N LEU A 234 12.89 9.66 -8.56
CA LEU A 234 13.33 8.31 -8.94
C LEU A 234 13.81 7.50 -7.72
N LEU A 235 14.60 8.13 -6.85
CA LEU A 235 15.07 7.50 -5.61
C LEU A 235 13.89 7.16 -4.69
N ASP A 236 12.97 8.08 -4.49
CA ASP A 236 11.84 7.93 -3.58
C ASP A 236 10.87 6.82 -4.02
N VAL A 237 10.60 6.73 -5.32
CA VAL A 237 9.80 5.65 -5.90
C VAL A 237 10.49 4.29 -5.70
N ARG A 238 11.78 4.18 -6.05
CA ARG A 238 12.56 2.94 -5.85
C ARG A 238 12.62 2.52 -4.38
N MET A 239 12.73 3.47 -3.47
CA MET A 239 12.71 3.22 -2.03
C MET A 239 11.35 2.73 -1.54
N GLY A 240 10.25 3.25 -2.08
CA GLY A 240 8.90 2.74 -1.80
C GLY A 240 8.72 1.28 -2.21
N ILE A 241 9.20 0.93 -3.42
CA ILE A 241 9.22 -0.46 -3.91
C ILE A 241 10.07 -1.35 -2.99
N ALA A 242 11.23 -0.85 -2.55
CA ALA A 242 12.09 -1.59 -1.63
C ALA A 242 11.43 -1.84 -0.28
N LEU A 243 10.71 -0.85 0.30
CA LEU A 243 9.93 -1.02 1.53
C LEU A 243 8.88 -2.11 1.36
N ASN A 244 8.14 -2.10 0.25
CA ASN A 244 7.15 -3.12 -0.07
C ASN A 244 7.82 -4.51 -0.14
N MET A 245 8.90 -4.67 -0.91
CA MET A 245 9.59 -5.96 -1.02
C MET A 245 10.19 -6.44 0.30
N LEU A 246 10.77 -5.55 1.10
CA LEU A 246 11.29 -5.88 2.44
C LEU A 246 10.18 -6.37 3.36
N THR A 247 8.99 -5.79 3.24
CA THR A 247 7.82 -6.13 4.06
C THR A 247 7.16 -7.43 3.62
N PHE A 248 6.92 -7.61 2.31
CA PHE A 248 6.02 -8.66 1.81
C PHE A 248 6.72 -9.84 1.11
N THR A 249 8.04 -9.79 0.87
CA THR A 249 8.74 -10.86 0.15
C THR A 249 9.90 -11.45 0.96
N SER A 250 10.31 -12.66 0.57
CA SER A 250 11.47 -13.35 1.13
C SER A 250 12.78 -13.04 0.39
N TYR A 251 12.77 -12.21 -0.65
CA TYR A 251 13.96 -11.85 -1.41
C TYR A 251 15.08 -11.33 -0.49
N ASN A 252 16.31 -11.71 -0.75
CA ASN A 252 17.43 -11.16 0.01
C ASN A 252 17.67 -9.66 -0.36
N VAL A 253 18.47 -8.97 0.44
CA VAL A 253 18.69 -7.53 0.28
C VAL A 253 19.33 -7.20 -1.08
N SER A 254 20.21 -8.08 -1.57
CA SER A 254 20.86 -7.90 -2.89
C SER A 254 19.83 -8.04 -4.02
N GLU A 255 18.97 -9.05 -3.97
CA GLU A 255 17.89 -9.22 -4.94
C GLU A 255 16.93 -8.03 -4.95
N ILE A 256 16.57 -7.50 -3.77
CA ILE A 256 15.73 -6.31 -3.67
C ILE A 256 16.42 -5.11 -4.31
N SER A 257 17.70 -4.89 -4.01
CA SER A 257 18.49 -3.83 -4.62
C SER A 257 18.40 -3.86 -6.14
N HIS A 258 18.65 -5.03 -6.74
CA HIS A 258 18.57 -5.19 -8.20
C HIS A 258 17.16 -4.97 -8.75
N ARG A 259 16.14 -5.57 -8.13
CA ARG A 259 14.74 -5.43 -8.55
C ARG A 259 14.21 -3.99 -8.44
N CYS A 260 14.79 -3.21 -7.55
CA CYS A 260 14.49 -1.78 -7.42
C CYS A 260 15.35 -0.90 -8.36
N GLY A 261 16.22 -1.47 -9.19
CA GLY A 261 17.02 -0.74 -10.18
C GLY A 261 18.24 -0.02 -9.60
N PHE A 262 18.77 -0.48 -8.47
CA PHE A 262 20.04 0.04 -7.93
C PHE A 262 21.23 -0.65 -8.57
N GLY A 263 22.25 0.12 -8.96
CA GLY A 263 23.46 -0.40 -9.60
C GLY A 263 24.34 -1.24 -8.66
N SER A 264 24.21 -1.06 -7.33
CA SER A 264 24.90 -1.89 -6.35
C SER A 264 24.12 -1.98 -5.05
N SER A 265 24.24 -3.13 -4.37
CA SER A 265 23.61 -3.35 -3.06
C SER A 265 24.22 -2.46 -1.97
N ALA A 266 25.51 -2.10 -2.09
CA ALA A 266 26.16 -1.18 -1.16
C ALA A 266 25.52 0.22 -1.24
N TYR A 267 25.40 0.78 -2.45
CA TYR A 267 24.74 2.07 -2.65
C TYR A 267 23.27 2.04 -2.17
N PHE A 268 22.53 0.96 -2.46
CA PHE A 268 21.17 0.79 -1.95
C PHE A 268 21.12 0.83 -0.42
N CYS A 269 21.96 0.05 0.26
CA CYS A 269 22.02 0.01 1.73
C CYS A 269 22.33 1.38 2.34
N ASP A 270 23.29 2.10 1.76
CA ASP A 270 23.66 3.45 2.21
C ASP A 270 22.53 4.47 1.97
N ALA A 271 21.91 4.45 0.79
CA ALA A 271 20.81 5.33 0.46
C ALA A 271 19.57 5.05 1.34
N PHE A 272 19.28 3.77 1.59
CA PHE A 272 18.20 3.36 2.49
C PHE A 272 18.47 3.81 3.93
N LYS A 273 19.70 3.59 4.44
CA LYS A 273 20.11 4.01 5.77
C LYS A 273 20.04 5.54 5.93
N ARG A 274 20.52 6.29 4.93
CA ARG A 274 20.43 7.77 4.94
C ARG A 274 18.98 8.26 4.97
N LYS A 275 18.08 7.57 4.25
CA LYS A 275 16.67 7.98 4.17
C LYS A 275 15.88 7.60 5.42
N TYR A 276 16.09 6.40 5.96
CA TYR A 276 15.25 5.83 7.02
C TYR A 276 15.99 5.62 8.35
N ASN A 277 17.27 5.97 8.45
CA ASN A 277 18.13 5.75 9.63
C ASN A 277 18.22 4.28 10.10
N LEU A 278 17.81 3.34 9.25
CA LEU A 278 17.88 1.90 9.46
C LEU A 278 18.45 1.21 8.23
N THR A 279 19.18 0.12 8.45
CA THR A 279 19.58 -0.75 7.33
C THR A 279 18.37 -1.54 6.80
N PRO A 280 18.35 -1.95 5.52
CA PRO A 280 17.29 -2.80 4.96
C PRO A 280 17.06 -4.08 5.77
N SER A 281 18.12 -4.72 6.25
CA SER A 281 18.03 -5.94 7.06
C SER A 281 17.35 -5.69 8.42
N LYS A 282 17.71 -4.60 9.11
CA LYS A 282 17.05 -4.21 10.36
C LYS A 282 15.59 -3.85 10.14
N PHE A 283 15.28 -3.11 9.06
CA PHE A 283 13.89 -2.80 8.71
C PHE A 283 13.08 -4.09 8.50
N ARG A 284 13.62 -5.07 7.75
CA ARG A 284 12.98 -6.38 7.56
C ARG A 284 12.77 -7.12 8.86
N GLN A 285 13.76 -7.13 9.72
CA GLN A 285 13.67 -7.76 11.04
C GLN A 285 12.49 -7.17 11.82
N TYR A 286 12.43 -5.86 11.97
CA TYR A 286 11.32 -5.18 12.65
C TYR A 286 9.95 -5.42 11.99
N SER A 287 9.89 -5.49 10.65
CA SER A 287 8.64 -5.77 9.95
C SER A 287 8.16 -7.22 10.06
N ARG A 288 8.98 -8.14 10.58
CA ARG A 288 8.69 -9.59 10.67
C ARG A 288 8.62 -10.12 12.09
N GLU A 289 9.31 -9.51 13.03
CA GLU A 289 9.35 -9.98 14.42
C GLU A 289 8.03 -9.70 15.13
N ASN A 290 7.45 -10.80 15.68
CA ASN A 290 6.24 -10.77 16.51
C ASN A 290 6.55 -10.50 17.99
N ASN A 291 7.74 -10.03 18.34
CA ASN A 291 8.19 -9.95 19.73
C ASN A 291 8.35 -8.50 20.21
N GLY A 292 7.56 -8.16 21.19
CA GLY A 292 7.26 -6.90 21.85
C GLY A 292 8.38 -6.00 22.37
N SER A 293 9.50 -5.81 21.69
CA SER A 293 10.61 -5.00 22.24
C SER A 293 11.32 -4.09 21.27
N SER A 294 10.93 -3.96 20.01
CA SER A 294 11.70 -3.16 19.07
C SER A 294 11.03 -1.85 18.65
N LEU A 295 11.78 -0.80 18.82
CA LEU A 295 11.48 0.56 18.39
C LEU A 295 11.71 0.70 16.87
N LEU A 296 10.66 0.72 16.08
CA LEU A 296 10.70 1.23 14.70
C LEU A 296 10.81 2.78 14.75
N THR A 297 11.90 3.27 15.35
CA THR A 297 12.18 4.70 15.38
C THR A 297 13.11 5.00 14.21
N LEU A 298 12.53 5.43 13.10
CA LEU A 298 13.27 6.02 11.99
C LEU A 298 13.49 7.50 12.32
N LYS A 299 14.38 7.80 13.32
CA LYS A 299 14.69 9.17 13.75
C LYS A 299 15.47 9.92 12.65
N TYR A 300 15.23 11.24 12.65
CA TYR A 300 15.84 12.31 11.82
C TYR A 300 17.36 12.27 11.75
#